data_77ead9628621dd8a54fabaef94c8a8e2
#
_entry.id   77ead9628621dd8a54fabaef94c8a8e2
#
_cell.length_a   1.000
_cell.length_b   1.000
_cell.length_c   1.000
_cell.angle_alpha   90.00
_cell.angle_beta   90.00
_cell.angle_gamma   90.00
#
_symmetry.space_group_name_H-M   'P 1'
#
loop_
_entity.id
_entity.type
_entity.pdbx_description
1 polymer ?
#
loop_
_entity_poly.entity_id
_entity_poly.type
_entity_poly.pdbx_seq_one_letter_code
_entity_poly.pdbx_strand_id
1 'polypeptide(L)'
;MKTRAVQIDDDDDDDVDTFLSFSRCETKEDLATIAAIEARSYPADEMASAESLAMRAANAGDFFMVARLKKNAAAAADDVDENPIVAYVCGTLARGETLTGETMTTHDPSGTTLCVHSVCVSPEHRRRGFGAAALSNYVREWIVNHRGGDATRAVKSIRLLCKENLIAFYANHGGFELIGPSDVVHGADLWYDMKFDVVKPG
;
A
#
# COMPACT_ATOMS: atom_id res chain seq x y z
N MET A 1 -7.55 41.39 -9.86
CA MET A 1 -6.39 40.56 -9.51
C MET A 1 -6.74 39.14 -9.91
N LYS A 2 -6.10 38.59 -10.95
CA LYS A 2 -6.34 37.23 -11.45
C LYS A 2 -5.45 36.27 -10.67
N THR A 3 -6.06 35.38 -9.92
CA THR A 3 -5.38 34.29 -9.22
C THR A 3 -4.87 33.30 -10.26
N ARG A 4 -3.56 33.14 -10.33
CA ARG A 4 -2.86 32.23 -11.22
C ARG A 4 -2.97 30.82 -10.61
N ALA A 5 -3.71 29.93 -11.25
CA ALA A 5 -3.70 28.50 -10.91
C ALA A 5 -2.28 27.97 -11.13
N VAL A 6 -1.72 27.34 -10.10
CA VAL A 6 -0.47 26.59 -10.22
C VAL A 6 -0.84 25.31 -10.96
N GLN A 7 -0.39 25.19 -12.20
CA GLN A 7 -0.37 23.93 -12.94
C GLN A 7 0.71 23.07 -12.29
N ILE A 8 0.31 21.94 -11.73
CA ILE A 8 1.22 20.87 -11.31
C ILE A 8 1.39 20.03 -12.57
N ASP A 9 2.60 20.02 -13.11
CA ASP A 9 2.95 19.24 -14.28
C ASP A 9 2.90 17.74 -13.89
N ASP A 10 2.13 16.94 -14.63
CA ASP A 10 1.93 15.49 -14.47
C ASP A 10 3.17 14.65 -14.87
N ASP A 11 4.30 15.27 -15.19
CA ASP A 11 5.48 14.60 -15.75
C ASP A 11 6.47 14.03 -14.71
N ASP A 12 6.26 14.26 -13.40
CA ASP A 12 7.22 13.83 -12.35
C ASP A 12 6.98 12.40 -11.80
N ASP A 13 5.86 11.75 -12.12
CA ASP A 13 5.53 10.41 -11.57
C ASP A 13 6.29 9.27 -12.31
N ASP A 14 6.64 9.44 -13.58
CA ASP A 14 7.32 8.41 -14.40
C ASP A 14 8.80 8.20 -13.99
N ASP A 15 9.43 9.16 -13.33
CA ASP A 15 10.86 9.09 -12.96
C ASP A 15 11.09 8.35 -11.62
N VAL A 16 10.13 8.38 -10.71
CA VAL A 16 10.26 7.75 -9.37
C VAL A 16 10.24 6.23 -9.45
N ASP A 17 9.47 5.64 -10.35
CA ASP A 17 9.40 4.18 -10.58
C ASP A 17 10.74 3.61 -11.04
N THR A 18 11.59 4.42 -11.68
CA THR A 18 12.93 4.00 -12.10
C THR A 18 13.85 3.73 -10.92
N PHE A 19 13.63 4.38 -9.77
CA PHE A 19 14.44 4.23 -8.55
C PHE A 19 13.95 3.12 -7.62
N LEU A 20 12.77 2.55 -7.86
CA LEU A 20 12.19 1.52 -7.01
C LEU A 20 12.20 0.15 -7.68
N SER A 21 12.42 -0.88 -6.89
CA SER A 21 12.13 -2.27 -7.22
C SER A 21 11.06 -2.80 -6.28
N PHE A 22 10.16 -3.63 -6.83
CA PHE A 22 9.02 -4.18 -6.08
C PHE A 22 9.14 -5.70 -6.00
N SER A 23 8.96 -6.23 -4.80
CA SER A 23 9.02 -7.67 -4.53
C SER A 23 8.04 -8.05 -3.42
N ARG A 24 7.86 -9.34 -3.18
CA ARG A 24 7.14 -9.81 -1.99
C ARG A 24 7.95 -9.57 -0.73
N CYS A 25 7.26 -9.48 0.40
CA CYS A 25 7.86 -9.60 1.72
C CYS A 25 8.12 -11.08 2.01
N GLU A 26 9.38 -11.53 1.92
CA GLU A 26 9.71 -12.97 1.97
C GLU A 26 10.55 -13.36 3.16
N THR A 27 11.34 -12.44 3.72
CA THR A 27 12.30 -12.76 4.76
C THR A 27 11.88 -12.26 6.15
N LYS A 28 12.46 -12.83 7.19
CA LYS A 28 12.28 -12.34 8.56
C LYS A 28 12.87 -10.94 8.75
N GLU A 29 13.94 -10.66 8.03
CA GLU A 29 14.61 -9.36 8.00
C GLU A 29 13.72 -8.30 7.38
N ASP A 30 12.99 -8.64 6.30
CA ASP A 30 11.97 -7.78 5.71
C ASP A 30 10.88 -7.44 6.72
N LEU A 31 10.34 -8.45 7.39
CA LEU A 31 9.30 -8.26 8.41
C LEU A 31 9.78 -7.40 9.58
N ALA A 32 11.01 -7.59 10.04
CA ALA A 32 11.59 -6.78 11.11
C ALA A 32 11.72 -5.31 10.68
N THR A 33 12.18 -5.07 9.43
CA THR A 33 12.28 -3.73 8.85
C THR A 33 10.91 -3.09 8.72
N ILE A 34 9.90 -3.82 8.21
CA ILE A 34 8.53 -3.34 8.06
C ILE A 34 7.91 -3.00 9.42
N ALA A 35 8.09 -3.86 10.43
CA ALA A 35 7.60 -3.59 11.79
C ALA A 35 8.23 -2.32 12.38
N ALA A 36 9.52 -2.07 12.12
CA ALA A 36 10.18 -0.83 12.53
C ALA A 36 9.66 0.41 11.76
N ILE A 37 9.34 0.29 10.48
CA ILE A 37 8.72 1.34 9.68
C ILE A 37 7.31 1.64 10.21
N GLU A 38 6.50 0.60 10.46
CA GLU A 38 5.15 0.69 10.98
C GLU A 38 5.12 1.45 12.31
N ALA A 39 5.94 1.02 13.28
CA ALA A 39 6.03 1.62 14.61
C ALA A 39 6.45 3.11 14.60
N ARG A 40 7.17 3.57 13.57
CA ARG A 40 7.56 4.98 13.41
C ARG A 40 6.56 5.78 12.57
N SER A 41 5.59 5.13 11.96
CA SER A 41 4.69 5.72 10.97
C SER A 41 3.28 5.95 11.48
N TYR A 42 2.80 5.12 12.38
CA TYR A 42 1.44 5.15 12.91
C TYR A 42 1.41 5.37 14.43
N PRO A 43 0.34 5.99 14.95
CA PRO A 43 0.06 5.99 16.38
C PRO A 43 -0.05 4.57 16.93
N ALA A 44 0.23 4.38 18.21
CA ALA A 44 0.27 3.05 18.83
C ALA A 44 -1.07 2.29 18.80
N ASP A 45 -2.19 3.01 18.75
CA ASP A 45 -3.56 2.47 18.66
C ASP A 45 -4.02 2.20 17.21
N GLU A 46 -3.22 2.59 16.21
CA GLU A 46 -3.51 2.37 14.79
C GLU A 46 -2.49 1.45 14.10
N MET A 47 -1.29 1.29 14.68
CA MET A 47 -0.25 0.47 14.05
C MET A 47 -0.61 -1.01 14.06
N ALA A 48 -0.22 -1.72 12.98
CA ALA A 48 -0.30 -3.17 12.94
C ALA A 48 0.73 -3.80 13.90
N SER A 49 0.30 -4.80 14.68
CA SER A 49 1.21 -5.56 15.51
C SER A 49 2.17 -6.41 14.67
N ALA A 50 3.32 -6.80 15.26
CA ALA A 50 4.28 -7.71 14.62
C ALA A 50 3.62 -9.05 14.24
N GLU A 51 2.69 -9.56 15.08
CA GLU A 51 1.94 -10.79 14.84
C GLU A 51 1.01 -10.62 13.63
N SER A 52 0.33 -9.47 13.51
CA SER A 52 -0.54 -9.16 12.35
C SER A 52 0.26 -9.08 11.06
N LEU A 53 1.42 -8.43 11.08
CA LEU A 53 2.31 -8.37 9.91
C LEU A 53 2.83 -9.76 9.53
N ALA A 54 3.24 -10.57 10.51
CA ALA A 54 3.70 -11.95 10.27
C ALA A 54 2.57 -12.84 9.70
N MET A 55 1.35 -12.72 10.24
CA MET A 55 0.18 -13.45 9.73
C MET A 55 -0.11 -13.07 8.28
N ARG A 56 -0.09 -11.77 7.93
CA ARG A 56 -0.30 -11.29 6.57
C ARG A 56 0.75 -11.79 5.62
N ALA A 57 2.03 -11.77 6.01
CA ALA A 57 3.11 -12.31 5.18
C ALA A 57 2.99 -13.83 4.96
N ALA A 58 2.63 -14.59 5.99
CA ALA A 58 2.53 -16.04 5.92
C ALA A 58 1.29 -16.52 5.13
N ASN A 59 0.12 -15.87 5.31
CA ASN A 59 -1.15 -16.36 4.77
C ASN A 59 -1.62 -15.58 3.54
N ALA A 60 -1.13 -14.35 3.34
CA ALA A 60 -1.54 -13.42 2.30
C ALA A 60 -0.34 -12.81 1.55
N GLY A 61 0.75 -13.56 1.40
CA GLY A 61 2.02 -13.07 0.83
C GLY A 61 1.89 -12.53 -0.59
N ASP A 62 0.95 -13.03 -1.40
CA ASP A 62 0.64 -12.50 -2.74
C ASP A 62 0.12 -11.06 -2.69
N PHE A 63 -0.34 -10.59 -1.54
CA PHE A 63 -0.86 -9.25 -1.29
C PHE A 63 0.05 -8.41 -0.40
N PHE A 64 1.30 -8.84 -0.19
CA PHE A 64 2.28 -8.15 0.62
C PHE A 64 3.50 -7.73 -0.22
N MET A 65 3.47 -6.52 -0.74
CA MET A 65 4.50 -5.92 -1.58
C MET A 65 5.43 -5.02 -0.75
N VAL A 66 6.72 -5.11 -1.01
CA VAL A 66 7.74 -4.16 -0.53
C VAL A 66 8.33 -3.39 -1.70
N ALA A 67 8.58 -2.10 -1.49
CA ALA A 67 9.31 -1.24 -2.40
C ALA A 67 10.69 -0.96 -1.83
N ARG A 68 11.73 -1.23 -2.65
CA ARG A 68 13.13 -1.05 -2.28
C ARG A 68 13.78 -0.01 -3.18
N LEU A 69 14.67 0.79 -2.63
CA LEU A 69 15.53 1.66 -3.43
C LEU A 69 16.51 0.81 -4.25
N LYS A 70 16.52 1.02 -5.56
CA LYS A 70 17.56 0.43 -6.42
C LYS A 70 18.90 1.10 -6.12
N LYS A 71 19.97 0.31 -6.11
CA LYS A 71 21.33 0.83 -6.01
C LYS A 71 21.61 1.71 -7.22
N ASN A 72 21.90 2.97 -7.02
CA ASN A 72 22.45 3.79 -8.08
C ASN A 72 23.87 3.30 -8.38
N ALA A 73 24.14 2.94 -9.63
CA ALA A 73 25.45 2.48 -10.09
C ALA A 73 26.59 3.51 -9.87
N ALA A 74 26.25 4.73 -9.44
CA ALA A 74 27.18 5.83 -9.17
C ALA A 74 27.52 6.02 -7.67
N ALA A 75 26.83 5.34 -6.73
CA ALA A 75 27.15 5.43 -5.31
C ALA A 75 28.21 4.34 -4.98
N ALA A 76 29.46 4.77 -4.93
CA ALA A 76 30.56 3.94 -4.43
C ALA A 76 30.35 3.64 -2.95
N ALA A 77 30.52 2.35 -2.65
CA ALA A 77 30.75 1.71 -1.38
C ALA A 77 30.83 2.59 -0.12
N ASP A 78 29.99 2.30 0.86
CA ASP A 78 30.41 1.94 2.21
C ASP A 78 29.14 1.54 3.00
N ASP A 79 29.04 0.28 3.37
CA ASP A 79 28.31 -0.33 4.51
C ASP A 79 26.85 0.11 4.80
N VAL A 80 26.06 0.46 3.80
CA VAL A 80 24.62 0.69 3.92
C VAL A 80 23.89 -0.41 3.14
N ASP A 81 22.81 -0.94 3.70
CA ASP A 81 21.91 -1.90 3.08
C ASP A 81 21.78 -1.59 1.58
N GLU A 82 22.28 -2.48 0.74
CA GLU A 82 22.44 -2.23 -0.70
C GLU A 82 21.11 -1.97 -1.42
N ASN A 83 19.96 -2.24 -0.76
CA ASN A 83 18.63 -2.15 -1.35
C ASN A 83 17.54 -2.00 -0.26
N PRO A 84 17.54 -0.88 0.51
CA PRO A 84 16.68 -0.72 1.68
C PRO A 84 15.21 -0.68 1.31
N ILE A 85 14.35 -1.28 2.16
CA ILE A 85 12.90 -1.12 2.08
C ILE A 85 12.55 0.32 2.45
N VAL A 86 11.90 1.04 1.53
CA VAL A 86 11.47 2.43 1.73
C VAL A 86 9.97 2.57 1.84
N ALA A 87 9.21 1.60 1.32
CA ALA A 87 7.77 1.56 1.45
C ALA A 87 7.26 0.12 1.41
N TYR A 88 6.04 -0.09 1.86
CA TYR A 88 5.33 -1.36 1.68
C TYR A 88 3.83 -1.14 1.56
N VAL A 89 3.15 -2.12 0.94
CA VAL A 89 1.70 -2.21 0.88
C VAL A 89 1.31 -3.63 1.25
N CYS A 90 0.35 -3.81 2.16
CA CYS A 90 -0.15 -5.12 2.50
C CYS A 90 -1.66 -5.16 2.61
N GLY A 91 -2.24 -6.31 2.27
CA GLY A 91 -3.67 -6.56 2.34
C GLY A 91 -4.00 -8.03 2.59
N THR A 92 -5.28 -8.30 2.77
CA THR A 92 -5.85 -9.64 2.90
C THR A 92 -7.12 -9.76 2.06
N LEU A 93 -7.49 -10.97 1.68
CA LEU A 93 -8.76 -11.21 1.02
C LEU A 93 -9.89 -11.39 2.03
N ALA A 94 -11.07 -10.92 1.67
CA ALA A 94 -12.31 -11.12 2.40
C ALA A 94 -13.46 -11.49 1.45
N ARG A 95 -14.50 -12.12 2.02
CA ARG A 95 -15.78 -12.31 1.34
C ARG A 95 -16.66 -11.08 1.54
N GLY A 96 -17.51 -10.84 0.56
CA GLY A 96 -18.40 -9.67 0.56
C GLY A 96 -17.70 -8.41 0.10
N GLU A 97 -18.46 -7.33 0.06
CA GLU A 97 -18.00 -6.06 -0.52
C GLU A 97 -17.80 -4.95 0.53
N THR A 98 -18.15 -5.20 1.78
CA THR A 98 -18.10 -4.21 2.86
C THR A 98 -16.93 -4.47 3.79
N LEU A 99 -16.20 -3.41 4.13
CA LEU A 99 -15.18 -3.48 5.18
C LEU A 99 -15.85 -3.55 6.56
N THR A 100 -15.36 -4.46 7.39
CA THR A 100 -15.79 -4.66 8.78
C THR A 100 -14.58 -4.84 9.68
N GLY A 101 -14.72 -4.77 10.97
CA GLY A 101 -13.62 -5.08 11.90
C GLY A 101 -13.03 -6.48 11.66
N GLU A 102 -13.86 -7.46 11.30
CA GLU A 102 -13.40 -8.83 10.98
C GLU A 102 -12.55 -8.86 9.72
N THR A 103 -12.98 -8.20 8.62
CA THR A 103 -12.22 -8.18 7.36
C THR A 103 -10.88 -7.48 7.49
N MET A 104 -10.70 -6.65 8.52
CA MET A 104 -9.44 -5.95 8.79
C MET A 104 -8.45 -6.82 9.60
N THR A 105 -8.88 -7.96 10.13
CA THR A 105 -8.06 -8.81 11.01
C THR A 105 -7.84 -10.22 10.48
N THR A 106 -8.62 -10.66 9.48
CA THR A 106 -8.59 -12.03 8.96
C THR A 106 -8.15 -12.09 7.50
N HIS A 107 -7.81 -13.30 7.02
CA HIS A 107 -7.59 -13.59 5.60
C HIS A 107 -8.44 -14.79 5.19
N ASP A 108 -9.31 -14.60 4.20
CA ASP A 108 -10.05 -15.69 3.56
C ASP A 108 -9.51 -15.90 2.13
N PRO A 109 -8.77 -16.99 1.87
CA PRO A 109 -8.18 -17.24 0.54
C PRO A 109 -9.22 -17.45 -0.57
N SER A 110 -10.50 -17.68 -0.21
CA SER A 110 -11.61 -17.76 -1.18
C SER A 110 -12.33 -16.43 -1.39
N GLY A 111 -11.88 -15.37 -0.72
CA GLY A 111 -12.40 -14.01 -0.86
C GLY A 111 -12.04 -13.40 -2.23
N THR A 112 -12.82 -12.40 -2.62
CA THR A 112 -12.61 -11.68 -3.88
C THR A 112 -12.48 -10.16 -3.68
N THR A 113 -12.61 -9.69 -2.45
CA THR A 113 -12.37 -8.32 -2.06
C THR A 113 -11.01 -8.25 -1.35
N LEU A 114 -10.09 -7.48 -1.92
CA LEU A 114 -8.80 -7.21 -1.30
C LEU A 114 -8.94 -6.03 -0.33
N CYS A 115 -8.77 -6.29 0.95
CA CYS A 115 -8.75 -5.28 2.01
C CYS A 115 -7.30 -4.83 2.22
N VAL A 116 -6.96 -3.61 1.80
CA VAL A 116 -5.64 -3.02 2.02
C VAL A 116 -5.58 -2.44 3.43
N HIS A 117 -4.59 -2.89 4.21
CA HIS A 117 -4.42 -2.51 5.61
C HIS A 117 -3.40 -1.41 5.83
N SER A 118 -2.32 -1.44 5.06
CA SER A 118 -1.24 -0.45 5.18
C SER A 118 -0.73 -0.06 3.80
N VAL A 119 -0.57 1.24 3.59
CA VAL A 119 0.24 1.85 2.54
C VAL A 119 1.21 2.76 3.27
N CYS A 120 2.43 2.33 3.47
CA CYS A 120 3.36 2.98 4.38
C CYS A 120 4.69 3.29 3.70
N VAL A 121 5.17 4.52 3.90
CA VAL A 121 6.49 4.99 3.49
C VAL A 121 7.31 5.29 4.73
N SER A 122 8.53 4.77 4.77
CA SER A 122 9.50 5.06 5.83
C SER A 122 9.63 6.58 6.04
N PRO A 123 9.56 7.09 7.29
CA PRO A 123 9.52 8.52 7.56
C PRO A 123 10.60 9.33 6.86
N GLU A 124 11.83 8.80 6.78
CA GLU A 124 12.99 9.44 6.14
C GLU A 124 12.90 9.52 4.61
N HIS A 125 11.94 8.79 4.01
CA HIS A 125 11.72 8.73 2.56
C HIS A 125 10.40 9.37 2.10
N ARG A 126 9.65 10.00 3.02
CA ARG A 126 8.40 10.69 2.69
C ARG A 126 8.61 11.93 1.83
N ARG A 127 7.54 12.38 1.18
CA ARG A 127 7.51 13.59 0.34
C ARG A 127 8.46 13.54 -0.87
N ARG A 128 8.73 12.32 -1.37
CA ARG A 128 9.62 12.04 -2.51
C ARG A 128 8.91 11.22 -3.61
N GLY A 129 7.58 11.22 -3.64
CA GLY A 129 6.80 10.46 -4.62
C GLY A 129 6.66 8.93 -4.32
N PHE A 130 7.46 8.36 -3.41
CA PHE A 130 7.50 6.90 -3.20
C PHE A 130 6.18 6.28 -2.76
N GLY A 131 5.33 7.03 -2.06
CA GLY A 131 3.99 6.56 -1.69
C GLY A 131 3.06 6.44 -2.90
N ALA A 132 3.10 7.42 -3.79
CA ALA A 132 2.35 7.43 -5.03
C ALA A 132 2.80 6.29 -5.95
N ALA A 133 4.11 6.14 -6.16
CA ALA A 133 4.70 5.06 -6.94
C ALA A 133 4.35 3.67 -6.36
N ALA A 134 4.48 3.48 -5.05
CA ALA A 134 4.14 2.21 -4.41
C ALA A 134 2.65 1.87 -4.54
N LEU A 135 1.74 2.85 -4.34
CA LEU A 135 0.30 2.64 -4.48
C LEU A 135 -0.09 2.35 -5.93
N SER A 136 0.40 3.14 -6.88
CA SER A 136 0.13 2.97 -8.32
C SER A 136 0.62 1.61 -8.80
N ASN A 137 1.87 1.22 -8.45
CA ASN A 137 2.42 -0.09 -8.80
C ASN A 137 1.62 -1.23 -8.17
N TYR A 138 1.24 -1.09 -6.88
CA TYR A 138 0.44 -2.11 -6.19
C TYR A 138 -0.89 -2.36 -6.88
N VAL A 139 -1.63 -1.31 -7.24
CA VAL A 139 -2.92 -1.47 -7.91
C VAL A 139 -2.74 -2.02 -9.32
N ARG A 140 -1.91 -1.38 -10.14
CA ARG A 140 -1.82 -1.66 -11.58
C ARG A 140 -1.02 -2.92 -11.88
N GLU A 141 0.22 -2.99 -11.36
CA GLU A 141 1.13 -4.08 -11.72
C GLU A 141 0.94 -5.28 -10.81
N TRP A 142 0.86 -5.04 -9.49
CA TRP A 142 0.85 -6.12 -8.52
C TRP A 142 -0.48 -6.88 -8.50
N ILE A 143 -1.62 -6.15 -8.54
CA ILE A 143 -2.95 -6.76 -8.48
C ILE A 143 -3.54 -6.95 -9.88
N VAL A 144 -3.73 -5.89 -10.66
CA VAL A 144 -4.41 -5.96 -11.96
C VAL A 144 -3.62 -6.77 -12.99
N ASN A 145 -2.30 -6.56 -13.07
CA ASN A 145 -1.39 -7.31 -13.95
C ASN A 145 -0.83 -8.59 -13.30
N HIS A 146 -1.31 -8.95 -12.09
CA HIS A 146 -1.04 -10.20 -11.39
C HIS A 146 0.44 -10.47 -11.06
N ARG A 147 1.29 -9.46 -10.94
CA ARG A 147 2.70 -9.63 -10.54
C ARG A 147 2.87 -10.09 -9.09
N GLY A 148 1.88 -9.86 -8.24
CA GLY A 148 1.84 -10.34 -6.86
C GLY A 148 1.68 -11.86 -6.73
N GLY A 149 1.23 -12.54 -7.79
CA GLY A 149 1.06 -13.99 -7.82
C GLY A 149 -0.36 -14.43 -8.20
N ASP A 150 -0.57 -15.74 -8.25
CA ASP A 150 -1.81 -16.32 -8.79
C ASP A 150 -3.06 -15.96 -7.97
N ALA A 151 -2.92 -15.80 -6.65
CA ALA A 151 -4.06 -15.41 -5.80
C ALA A 151 -4.64 -14.04 -6.19
N THR A 152 -3.84 -13.14 -6.78
CA THR A 152 -4.31 -11.82 -7.24
C THR A 152 -5.36 -11.91 -8.35
N ARG A 153 -5.41 -13.04 -9.09
CA ARG A 153 -6.41 -13.29 -10.15
C ARG A 153 -7.85 -13.40 -9.63
N ALA A 154 -8.01 -13.70 -8.35
CA ALA A 154 -9.33 -13.79 -7.71
C ALA A 154 -9.90 -12.41 -7.34
N VAL A 155 -9.06 -11.36 -7.28
CA VAL A 155 -9.47 -10.03 -6.84
C VAL A 155 -10.43 -9.42 -7.85
N LYS A 156 -11.59 -8.97 -7.35
CA LYS A 156 -12.62 -8.25 -8.12
C LYS A 156 -12.71 -6.78 -7.70
N SER A 157 -12.40 -6.50 -6.45
CA SER A 157 -12.36 -5.14 -5.91
C SER A 157 -11.27 -4.99 -4.87
N ILE A 158 -10.75 -3.78 -4.75
CA ILE A 158 -9.82 -3.39 -3.70
C ILE A 158 -10.54 -2.38 -2.80
N ARG A 159 -10.47 -2.57 -1.49
CA ARG A 159 -11.06 -1.68 -0.48
C ARG A 159 -10.00 -1.26 0.51
N LEU A 160 -10.11 -0.04 1.01
CA LEU A 160 -9.26 0.45 2.08
C LEU A 160 -9.99 1.48 2.94
N LEU A 161 -9.47 1.69 4.14
CA LEU A 161 -9.86 2.79 5.01
C LEU A 161 -8.76 3.85 4.99
N CYS A 162 -9.15 5.11 4.89
CA CYS A 162 -8.20 6.21 5.01
C CYS A 162 -8.75 7.37 5.84
N LYS A 163 -7.86 8.24 6.30
CA LYS A 163 -8.22 9.51 6.91
C LYS A 163 -8.62 10.53 5.84
N GLU A 164 -9.46 11.51 6.19
CA GLU A 164 -10.00 12.50 5.26
C GLU A 164 -8.93 13.18 4.40
N ASN A 165 -7.80 13.55 5.01
CA ASN A 165 -6.70 14.22 4.31
C ASN A 165 -5.94 13.33 3.31
N LEU A 166 -6.22 12.02 3.27
CA LEU A 166 -5.62 11.07 2.33
C LEU A 166 -6.56 10.65 1.19
N ILE A 167 -7.83 11.08 1.20
CA ILE A 167 -8.80 10.74 0.15
C ILE A 167 -8.26 11.11 -1.23
N ALA A 168 -7.79 12.36 -1.39
CA ALA A 168 -7.24 12.82 -2.66
C ALA A 168 -5.99 12.02 -3.10
N PHE A 169 -5.14 11.60 -2.16
CA PHE A 169 -3.98 10.76 -2.45
C PHE A 169 -4.39 9.42 -3.05
N TYR A 170 -5.33 8.71 -2.43
CA TYR A 170 -5.79 7.42 -2.92
C TYR A 170 -6.56 7.54 -4.24
N ALA A 171 -7.36 8.60 -4.41
CA ALA A 171 -8.08 8.86 -5.66
C ALA A 171 -7.10 9.11 -6.83
N ASN A 172 -6.13 10.02 -6.63
CA ASN A 172 -5.25 10.46 -7.71
C ASN A 172 -4.19 9.41 -8.09
N HIS A 173 -3.63 8.69 -7.12
CA HIS A 173 -2.51 7.76 -7.37
C HIS A 173 -2.93 6.29 -7.44
N GLY A 174 -4.08 5.92 -6.86
CA GLY A 174 -4.60 4.54 -6.89
C GLY A 174 -5.86 4.37 -7.72
N GLY A 175 -6.50 5.47 -8.15
CA GLY A 175 -7.78 5.41 -8.86
C GLY A 175 -8.97 4.99 -8.00
N PHE A 176 -8.86 5.17 -6.67
CA PHE A 176 -9.93 4.81 -5.75
C PHE A 176 -11.06 5.83 -5.75
N GLU A 177 -12.28 5.33 -5.63
CA GLU A 177 -13.49 6.12 -5.45
C GLU A 177 -13.86 6.18 -3.96
N LEU A 178 -14.25 7.36 -3.48
CA LEU A 178 -14.77 7.54 -2.12
C LEU A 178 -16.18 6.94 -2.03
N ILE A 179 -16.38 6.02 -1.08
CA ILE A 179 -17.71 5.48 -0.77
C ILE A 179 -18.39 6.34 0.29
N GLY A 180 -17.67 6.73 1.34
CA GLY A 180 -18.20 7.56 2.42
C GLY A 180 -17.50 7.31 3.76
N PRO A 181 -18.02 7.88 4.85
CA PRO A 181 -17.57 7.55 6.20
C PRO A 181 -17.73 6.06 6.49
N SER A 182 -16.76 5.46 7.18
CA SER A 182 -16.78 4.06 7.56
C SER A 182 -17.35 3.87 8.96
N ASP A 183 -18.08 2.77 9.14
CA ASP A 183 -18.54 2.31 10.46
C ASP A 183 -17.44 1.53 11.23
N VAL A 184 -16.32 1.23 10.58
CA VAL A 184 -15.18 0.56 11.23
C VAL A 184 -14.46 1.54 12.14
N VAL A 185 -14.44 1.25 13.43
CA VAL A 185 -13.71 2.04 14.43
C VAL A 185 -12.28 1.52 14.53
N HIS A 186 -11.32 2.39 14.32
CA HIS A 186 -9.89 2.09 14.44
C HIS A 186 -9.15 3.34 14.96
N GLY A 187 -8.66 3.28 16.20
CA GLY A 187 -8.16 4.47 16.89
C GLY A 187 -9.26 5.48 17.20
N ALA A 188 -8.89 6.74 17.35
CA ALA A 188 -9.80 7.83 17.74
C ALA A 188 -10.39 8.63 16.56
N ASP A 189 -9.82 8.49 15.37
CA ASP A 189 -10.18 9.29 14.20
C ASP A 189 -11.33 8.67 13.39
N LEU A 190 -12.00 9.52 12.62
CA LEU A 190 -12.98 9.10 11.62
C LEU A 190 -12.24 8.55 10.38
N TRP A 191 -12.70 7.40 9.91
CA TRP A 191 -12.17 6.75 8.71
C TRP A 191 -13.16 6.82 7.55
N TYR A 192 -12.64 6.82 6.35
CA TYR A 192 -13.40 6.85 5.10
C TYR A 192 -13.10 5.59 4.29
N ASP A 193 -14.17 4.97 3.79
CA ASP A 193 -14.11 3.79 2.95
C ASP A 193 -13.89 4.20 1.49
N MET A 194 -12.90 3.61 0.85
CA MET A 194 -12.59 3.82 -0.56
C MET A 194 -12.55 2.50 -1.32
N LYS A 195 -12.92 2.53 -2.59
CA LYS A 195 -13.07 1.36 -3.46
C LYS A 195 -12.36 1.55 -4.79
N PHE A 196 -11.76 0.48 -5.30
CA PHE A 196 -11.31 0.35 -6.68
C PHE A 196 -11.86 -0.96 -7.24
N ASP A 197 -12.57 -0.92 -8.38
CA ASP A 197 -13.09 -2.10 -9.06
C ASP A 197 -12.08 -2.62 -10.08
N VAL A 198 -11.66 -3.88 -9.92
CA VAL A 198 -10.77 -4.54 -10.88
C VAL A 198 -11.59 -4.96 -12.09
N VAL A 199 -11.55 -4.14 -13.13
CA VAL A 199 -12.20 -4.46 -14.42
C VAL A 199 -11.31 -5.47 -15.14
N LYS A 200 -11.81 -6.68 -15.38
CA LYS A 200 -11.11 -7.64 -16.23
C LYS A 200 -11.19 -7.15 -17.69
N PRO A 201 -10.06 -7.05 -18.40
CA PRO A 201 -10.14 -6.86 -19.85
C PRO A 201 -10.93 -8.01 -20.45
N GLY A 202 -11.99 -7.66 -21.22
CA GLY A 202 -12.86 -8.59 -21.91
C GLY A 202 -12.15 -9.38 -23.01
#